data_610b1ae3267daf5f42cda486c0c8116e
#
_entry.id   610b1ae3267daf5f42cda486c0c8116e
#
_cell.length_a   1.000
_cell.length_b   1.000
_cell.length_c   1.000
_cell.angle_alpha   90.00
_cell.angle_beta   90.00
_cell.angle_gamma   90.00
#
_symmetry.space_group_name_H-M   'P 1'
#
loop_
_entity.id
_entity.type
_entity.pdbx_description
1 polymer ?
#
loop_
_entity_poly.entity_id
_entity_poly.type
_entity_poly.pdbx_seq_one_letter_code
_entity_poly.pdbx_strand_id
1 'polypeptide(L)'
;MSIKLNAQSGGSVALDAPTQTTGSADNVYKLPVADGSAGQVLKTDGSGNLSWVTLSDPDYVKLQQAAGTLGASELNFDNLDVSTYKFFDLMAFLQPATDAQGLRFYFRTGGASGSNVTSNAYAYGFNLKKESNTSVATAGSPDTYMRLSSSVGNHASEGIFITMRISLAKSSDNSSAKYIANNVTWNANLREQGNDARMINGQGHFFDGTTYSTGFGFHFG
;
A
#
# COMPACT_ATOMS: atom_id res chain seq x y z
N MET A 1 20.80 -43.00 0.05
CA MET A 1 19.85 -43.71 -0.87
C MET A 1 18.70 -42.74 -1.08
N SER A 2 18.39 -42.38 -2.32
CA SER A 2 17.30 -41.47 -2.66
C SER A 2 16.11 -42.25 -3.25
N ILE A 3 14.90 -41.75 -3.00
CA ILE A 3 13.70 -42.22 -3.70
C ILE A 3 13.62 -41.45 -5.01
N LYS A 4 13.72 -42.13 -6.14
CA LYS A 4 13.71 -41.52 -7.47
C LYS A 4 12.41 -41.86 -8.20
N LEU A 5 11.70 -40.82 -8.63
CA LEU A 5 10.48 -40.93 -9.41
C LEU A 5 10.79 -40.53 -10.86
N ASN A 6 10.59 -41.41 -11.80
CA ASN A 6 10.80 -41.11 -13.21
C ASN A 6 9.57 -40.41 -13.80
N ALA A 7 9.80 -39.36 -14.58
CA ALA A 7 8.74 -38.74 -15.36
C ALA A 7 8.39 -39.60 -16.59
N GLN A 8 7.16 -39.53 -17.06
CA GLN A 8 6.63 -40.32 -18.15
C GLN A 8 7.34 -40.06 -19.50
N SER A 9 7.87 -38.88 -19.71
CA SER A 9 8.53 -38.46 -20.97
C SER A 9 10.00 -38.07 -20.80
N GLY A 10 10.66 -38.65 -19.82
CA GLY A 10 12.08 -38.42 -19.53
C GLY A 10 12.33 -37.50 -18.32
N GLY A 11 13.53 -37.62 -17.77
CA GLY A 11 13.88 -36.94 -16.50
C GLY A 11 13.37 -37.69 -15.26
N SER A 12 13.69 -37.17 -14.09
CA SER A 12 13.25 -37.69 -12.80
C SER A 12 13.25 -36.65 -11.72
N VAL A 13 12.42 -36.83 -10.70
CA VAL A 13 12.45 -36.11 -9.43
C VAL A 13 12.96 -37.03 -8.35
N ALA A 14 13.90 -36.59 -7.53
CA ALA A 14 14.43 -37.40 -6.43
C ALA A 14 14.17 -36.68 -5.09
N LEU A 15 13.79 -37.47 -4.10
CA LEU A 15 13.85 -37.10 -2.69
C LEU A 15 15.13 -37.71 -2.12
N ASP A 16 16.06 -36.87 -1.68
CA ASP A 16 17.34 -37.32 -1.17
C ASP A 16 17.51 -36.96 0.30
N ALA A 17 18.24 -37.82 1.00
CA ALA A 17 18.56 -37.55 2.40
C ALA A 17 19.70 -36.53 2.49
N PRO A 18 19.75 -35.71 3.54
CA PRO A 18 20.91 -34.87 3.81
C PRO A 18 22.14 -35.72 4.06
N THR A 19 23.32 -35.14 3.90
CA THR A 19 24.61 -35.84 4.09
C THR A 19 24.72 -36.43 5.51
N GLN A 20 24.12 -35.76 6.48
CA GLN A 20 24.09 -36.21 7.87
C GLN A 20 22.88 -35.59 8.59
N THR A 21 22.25 -36.37 9.45
CA THR A 21 21.21 -35.90 10.38
C THR A 21 21.81 -35.34 11.65
N THR A 22 21.11 -34.47 12.37
CA THR A 22 21.55 -33.95 13.65
C THR A 22 21.74 -35.05 14.67
N GLY A 23 22.95 -35.18 15.22
CA GLY A 23 23.26 -36.21 16.18
C GLY A 23 23.28 -37.63 15.61
N SER A 24 23.30 -37.80 14.30
CA SER A 24 23.24 -39.11 13.60
C SER A 24 21.98 -39.93 13.96
N ALA A 25 20.93 -39.30 14.44
CA ALA A 25 19.65 -39.92 14.74
C ALA A 25 18.75 -39.98 13.51
N ASP A 26 17.84 -40.96 13.45
CA ASP A 26 16.86 -41.03 12.39
C ASP A 26 15.84 -39.89 12.47
N ASN A 27 15.66 -39.17 11.35
CA ASN A 27 14.55 -38.24 11.17
C ASN A 27 13.37 -38.96 10.53
N VAL A 28 12.32 -39.19 11.30
CA VAL A 28 11.12 -39.87 10.82
C VAL A 28 10.01 -38.83 10.65
N TYR A 29 9.49 -38.71 9.43
CA TYR A 29 8.36 -37.88 9.11
C TYR A 29 7.11 -38.71 8.86
N LYS A 30 6.06 -38.51 9.65
CA LYS A 30 4.76 -39.15 9.45
C LYS A 30 3.89 -38.25 8.56
N LEU A 31 3.53 -38.78 7.39
CA LEU A 31 2.65 -38.08 6.46
C LEU A 31 1.21 -38.02 7.03
N PRO A 32 0.43 -37.02 6.62
CA PRO A 32 -1.00 -36.93 6.95
C PRO A 32 -1.77 -38.14 6.42
N VAL A 33 -2.87 -38.49 7.09
CA VAL A 33 -3.71 -39.66 6.73
C VAL A 33 -4.56 -39.39 5.49
N ALA A 34 -4.84 -38.09 5.21
CA ALA A 34 -5.68 -37.67 4.09
C ALA A 34 -4.93 -36.71 3.17
N ASP A 35 -5.40 -36.60 1.95
CA ASP A 35 -4.92 -35.63 0.99
C ASP A 35 -5.23 -34.19 1.46
N GLY A 36 -4.34 -33.25 1.13
CA GLY A 36 -4.60 -31.84 1.36
C GLY A 36 -5.54 -31.22 0.32
N SER A 37 -6.03 -30.04 0.62
CA SER A 37 -6.78 -29.21 -0.32
C SER A 37 -5.86 -28.25 -1.07
N ALA A 38 -6.32 -27.74 -2.21
CA ALA A 38 -5.57 -26.76 -2.98
C ALA A 38 -5.18 -25.54 -2.11
N GLY A 39 -3.92 -25.10 -2.21
CA GLY A 39 -3.39 -23.97 -1.43
C GLY A 39 -2.91 -24.32 -0.02
N GLN A 40 -3.06 -25.58 0.45
CA GLN A 40 -2.47 -26.02 1.70
C GLN A 40 -1.00 -26.36 1.56
N VAL A 41 -0.26 -26.23 2.64
CA VAL A 41 1.15 -26.59 2.75
C VAL A 41 1.35 -27.68 3.80
N LEU A 42 2.38 -28.49 3.63
CA LEU A 42 2.77 -29.49 4.60
C LEU A 42 3.58 -28.82 5.72
N LYS A 43 3.11 -28.92 6.97
CA LYS A 43 3.75 -28.33 8.14
C LYS A 43 4.12 -29.40 9.14
N THR A 44 5.33 -29.30 9.71
CA THR A 44 5.76 -30.13 10.82
C THR A 44 5.33 -29.55 12.18
N ASP A 45 5.04 -30.43 13.13
CA ASP A 45 4.80 -30.08 14.54
C ASP A 45 6.08 -30.04 15.39
N GLY A 46 7.25 -30.26 14.77
CA GLY A 46 8.54 -30.36 15.45
C GLY A 46 8.83 -31.71 16.07
N SER A 47 7.87 -32.64 16.09
CA SER A 47 8.00 -34.01 16.63
C SER A 47 7.94 -35.09 15.55
N GLY A 48 8.08 -34.67 14.29
CA GLY A 48 8.08 -35.55 13.13
C GLY A 48 6.71 -35.79 12.51
N ASN A 49 5.60 -35.32 13.07
CA ASN A 49 4.32 -35.43 12.40
C ASN A 49 4.15 -34.28 11.40
N LEU A 50 3.61 -34.60 10.23
CA LEU A 50 3.25 -33.64 9.19
C LEU A 50 1.74 -33.52 9.08
N SER A 51 1.26 -32.31 8.87
CA SER A 51 -0.16 -32.00 8.69
C SER A 51 -0.35 -30.97 7.57
N TRP A 52 -1.49 -31.02 6.91
CA TRP A 52 -1.90 -29.98 5.98
C TRP A 52 -2.40 -28.75 6.72
N VAL A 53 -1.86 -27.59 6.38
CA VAL A 53 -2.23 -26.32 6.99
C VAL A 53 -2.53 -25.30 5.92
N THR A 54 -3.66 -24.62 6.02
CA THR A 54 -3.93 -23.43 5.25
C THR A 54 -3.10 -22.29 5.85
N LEU A 55 -2.29 -21.64 5.04
CA LEU A 55 -1.60 -20.42 5.48
C LEU A 55 -2.67 -19.36 5.76
N SER A 56 -2.59 -18.71 6.91
CA SER A 56 -3.41 -17.53 7.17
C SER A 56 -3.06 -16.45 6.17
N ASP A 57 -4.07 -15.74 5.71
CA ASP A 57 -3.82 -14.54 4.89
C ASP A 57 -2.91 -13.59 5.67
N PRO A 58 -1.93 -12.99 5.02
CA PRO A 58 -1.08 -12.00 5.69
C PRO A 58 -1.92 -10.80 6.11
N ASP A 59 -1.58 -10.20 7.26
CA ASP A 59 -2.24 -8.99 7.76
C ASP A 59 -2.15 -7.81 6.77
N TYR A 60 -1.13 -7.85 5.91
CA TYR A 60 -0.92 -6.90 4.82
C TYR A 60 -0.75 -7.62 3.49
N VAL A 61 -1.55 -7.22 2.51
CA VAL A 61 -1.46 -7.71 1.13
C VAL A 61 -0.88 -6.60 0.27
N LYS A 62 0.20 -6.87 -0.46
CA LYS A 62 0.75 -5.93 -1.44
C LYS A 62 -0.14 -5.92 -2.67
N LEU A 63 -0.94 -4.86 -2.83
CA LEU A 63 -1.88 -4.73 -3.94
C LEU A 63 -1.23 -4.19 -5.21
N GLN A 64 -0.41 -3.15 -5.08
CA GLN A 64 0.19 -2.47 -6.24
C GLN A 64 1.56 -1.88 -5.90
N GLN A 65 2.39 -1.77 -6.91
CA GLN A 65 3.65 -1.03 -6.86
C GLN A 65 3.78 -0.24 -8.16
N ALA A 66 4.11 1.02 -8.05
CA ALA A 66 4.45 1.86 -9.18
C ALA A 66 5.86 2.44 -8.99
N ALA A 67 6.58 2.59 -10.09
CA ALA A 67 7.87 3.26 -10.12
C ALA A 67 7.84 4.29 -11.25
N GLY A 68 8.46 5.44 -11.04
CA GLY A 68 8.54 6.51 -12.03
C GLY A 68 8.67 7.88 -11.36
N THR A 69 8.96 8.88 -12.16
CA THR A 69 8.94 10.28 -11.75
C THR A 69 7.53 10.82 -11.97
N LEU A 70 6.95 11.42 -10.95
CA LEU A 70 5.71 12.17 -11.11
C LEU A 70 6.02 13.50 -11.80
N GLY A 71 6.04 13.49 -13.12
CA GLY A 71 6.10 14.73 -13.90
C GLY A 71 4.77 15.48 -13.84
N ALA A 72 4.35 16.02 -14.99
CA ALA A 72 2.99 16.55 -15.17
C ALA A 72 1.91 15.45 -15.16
N SER A 73 2.31 14.19 -15.06
CA SER A 73 1.43 13.03 -15.05
C SER A 73 0.98 12.68 -13.63
N GLU A 74 -0.20 12.10 -13.55
CA GLU A 74 -0.76 11.58 -12.29
C GLU A 74 -0.21 10.19 -11.99
N LEU A 75 -0.04 9.88 -10.71
CA LEU A 75 0.15 8.53 -10.21
C LEU A 75 -1.16 8.04 -9.63
N ASN A 76 -1.77 7.05 -10.27
CA ASN A 76 -3.11 6.59 -9.94
C ASN A 76 -3.09 5.13 -9.49
N PHE A 77 -3.88 4.85 -8.46
CA PHE A 77 -4.18 3.53 -7.94
C PHE A 77 -5.69 3.32 -8.12
N ASP A 78 -6.05 2.68 -9.22
CA ASP A 78 -7.43 2.47 -9.62
C ASP A 78 -7.89 1.03 -9.37
N ASN A 79 -9.20 0.83 -9.36
CA ASN A 79 -9.82 -0.48 -9.23
C ASN A 79 -9.39 -1.27 -7.98
N LEU A 80 -9.25 -0.58 -6.87
CA LEU A 80 -8.95 -1.21 -5.59
C LEU A 80 -10.16 -2.00 -5.10
N ASP A 81 -9.92 -3.18 -4.54
CA ASP A 81 -10.99 -3.99 -3.95
C ASP A 81 -11.45 -3.41 -2.61
N VAL A 82 -12.34 -2.42 -2.69
CA VAL A 82 -12.96 -1.76 -1.52
C VAL A 82 -14.05 -2.63 -0.88
N SER A 83 -14.38 -3.78 -1.48
CA SER A 83 -15.30 -4.75 -0.89
C SER A 83 -14.63 -5.56 0.20
N THR A 84 -13.40 -5.96 -0.04
CA THR A 84 -12.58 -6.75 0.87
C THR A 84 -11.77 -5.86 1.82
N TYR A 85 -11.12 -4.82 1.29
CA TYR A 85 -10.21 -3.97 2.05
C TYR A 85 -10.84 -2.61 2.33
N LYS A 86 -10.78 -2.18 3.58
CA LYS A 86 -11.30 -0.89 4.05
C LYS A 86 -10.21 0.17 4.18
N PHE A 87 -8.97 -0.27 4.42
CA PHE A 87 -7.83 0.60 4.63
C PHE A 87 -6.70 0.23 3.68
N PHE A 88 -6.06 1.25 3.16
CA PHE A 88 -4.93 1.15 2.25
C PHE A 88 -3.78 1.95 2.83
N ASP A 89 -2.67 1.28 3.10
CA ASP A 89 -1.45 1.93 3.55
C ASP A 89 -0.53 2.15 2.33
N LEU A 90 -0.07 3.37 2.16
CA LEU A 90 0.88 3.77 1.14
C LEU A 90 2.20 4.20 1.78
N MET A 91 3.29 3.79 1.16
CA MET A 91 4.63 4.31 1.42
C MET A 91 5.26 4.68 0.07
N ALA A 92 5.66 5.93 -0.10
CA ALA A 92 6.19 6.42 -1.35
C ALA A 92 7.31 7.45 -1.15
N PHE A 93 8.28 7.42 -2.07
CA PHE A 93 9.16 8.55 -2.33
C PHE A 93 8.78 9.13 -3.68
N LEU A 94 8.47 10.43 -3.70
CA LEU A 94 7.98 11.13 -4.88
C LEU A 94 8.83 12.39 -5.12
N GLN A 95 9.10 12.67 -6.39
CA GLN A 95 9.81 13.85 -6.81
C GLN A 95 9.09 14.48 -7.99
N PRO A 96 8.81 15.80 -7.98
CA PRO A 96 8.19 16.47 -9.12
C PRO A 96 9.17 16.62 -10.29
N ALA A 97 8.67 16.80 -11.52
CA ALA A 97 9.49 17.11 -12.68
C ALA A 97 9.98 18.56 -12.67
N THR A 98 9.20 19.45 -12.08
CA THR A 98 9.54 20.87 -11.93
C THR A 98 9.64 21.23 -10.46
N ASP A 99 10.46 22.23 -10.17
CA ASP A 99 10.73 22.65 -8.81
C ASP A 99 9.52 23.33 -8.15
N ALA A 100 9.50 23.33 -6.83
CA ALA A 100 8.54 24.04 -6.00
C ALA A 100 7.07 23.62 -6.22
N GLN A 101 6.79 22.35 -6.51
CA GLN A 101 5.43 21.85 -6.72
C GLN A 101 4.81 21.30 -5.43
N GLY A 102 3.53 21.62 -5.19
CA GLY A 102 2.75 21.02 -4.10
C GLY A 102 2.23 19.63 -4.47
N LEU A 103 2.29 18.68 -3.53
CA LEU A 103 1.68 17.38 -3.73
C LEU A 103 0.19 17.45 -3.41
N ARG A 104 -0.65 17.02 -4.36
CA ARG A 104 -2.11 16.94 -4.27
C ARG A 104 -2.56 15.50 -4.24
N PHE A 105 -3.64 15.24 -3.56
CA PHE A 105 -4.30 13.94 -3.47
C PHE A 105 -5.75 14.05 -3.94
N TYR A 106 -6.20 13.04 -4.68
CA TYR A 106 -7.57 12.89 -5.14
C TYR A 106 -8.09 11.51 -4.79
N PHE A 107 -9.32 11.41 -4.38
CA PHE A 107 -10.08 10.18 -4.51
C PHE A 107 -10.46 9.95 -5.97
N ARG A 108 -10.60 8.69 -6.38
CA ARG A 108 -10.89 8.33 -7.77
C ARG A 108 -12.08 7.38 -7.84
N THR A 109 -12.83 7.48 -8.95
CA THR A 109 -14.01 6.67 -9.26
C THR A 109 -13.88 6.06 -10.64
N GLY A 110 -14.73 5.08 -11.00
CA GLY A 110 -14.79 4.53 -12.35
C GLY A 110 -13.95 3.29 -12.62
N GLY A 111 -13.46 2.61 -11.57
CA GLY A 111 -12.73 1.35 -11.73
C GLY A 111 -11.40 1.50 -12.45
N ALA A 112 -11.09 0.60 -13.39
CA ALA A 112 -9.78 0.52 -14.05
C ALA A 112 -9.41 1.73 -14.93
N SER A 113 -10.37 2.55 -15.30
CA SER A 113 -10.17 3.81 -16.04
C SER A 113 -10.67 5.00 -15.21
N GLY A 114 -10.34 4.98 -13.94
CA GLY A 114 -10.85 5.93 -12.96
C GLY A 114 -10.55 7.38 -13.29
N SER A 115 -11.42 8.26 -12.81
CA SER A 115 -11.26 9.71 -12.90
C SER A 115 -11.11 10.33 -11.52
N ASN A 116 -10.34 11.41 -11.44
CA ASN A 116 -10.23 12.19 -10.22
C ASN A 116 -11.57 12.78 -9.84
N VAL A 117 -11.93 12.65 -8.56
CA VAL A 117 -13.08 13.35 -8.01
C VAL A 117 -12.66 14.79 -7.72
N THR A 118 -13.21 15.73 -8.47
CA THR A 118 -12.88 17.15 -8.38
C THR A 118 -14.06 17.98 -7.86
N SER A 119 -15.06 17.33 -7.23
CA SER A 119 -16.12 18.04 -6.53
C SER A 119 -15.54 18.84 -5.35
N ASN A 120 -16.11 20.00 -5.10
CA ASN A 120 -15.68 20.90 -4.02
C ASN A 120 -16.10 20.35 -2.64
N ALA A 121 -15.54 19.20 -2.27
CA ALA A 121 -15.96 18.44 -1.10
C ALA A 121 -14.79 17.88 -0.27
N TYR A 122 -13.58 18.37 -0.49
CA TYR A 122 -12.41 18.03 0.31
C TYR A 122 -12.23 18.99 1.47
N ALA A 123 -12.01 18.45 2.65
CA ALA A 123 -11.49 19.19 3.79
C ALA A 123 -10.19 18.54 4.26
N TYR A 124 -9.19 19.34 4.54
CA TYR A 124 -7.89 18.86 5.00
C TYR A 124 -7.21 19.89 5.89
N GLY A 125 -6.28 19.40 6.69
CA GLY A 125 -5.38 20.24 7.45
C GLY A 125 -4.07 19.52 7.74
N PHE A 126 -2.98 20.26 7.74
CA PHE A 126 -1.68 19.75 8.14
C PHE A 126 -0.85 20.80 8.87
N ASN A 127 0.01 20.31 9.75
CA ASN A 127 1.04 21.09 10.39
C ASN A 127 2.38 20.78 9.70
N LEU A 128 3.07 21.82 9.29
CA LEU A 128 4.38 21.75 8.68
C LEU A 128 5.39 22.37 9.66
N LYS A 129 6.41 21.59 10.02
CA LYS A 129 7.54 22.06 10.84
C LYS A 129 8.77 22.19 9.95
N LYS A 130 9.35 23.38 9.93
CA LYS A 130 10.60 23.69 9.22
C LYS A 130 11.81 23.38 10.08
N GLU A 131 12.96 23.15 9.46
CA GLU A 131 14.25 23.02 10.14
C GLU A 131 14.59 24.26 10.97
N SER A 132 14.20 25.44 10.50
CA SER A 132 14.29 26.72 11.23
C SER A 132 13.43 26.82 12.49
N ASN A 133 12.79 25.71 12.92
CA ASN A 133 11.88 25.62 14.06
C ASN A 133 10.58 26.42 13.93
N THR A 134 10.28 26.93 12.74
CA THR A 134 8.99 27.59 12.46
C THR A 134 7.93 26.54 12.14
N SER A 135 6.74 26.66 12.72
CA SER A 135 5.59 25.81 12.43
C SER A 135 4.56 26.60 11.65
N VAL A 136 3.99 25.99 10.62
CA VAL A 136 2.91 26.57 9.80
C VAL A 136 1.77 25.57 9.77
N ALA A 137 0.56 26.01 10.11
CA ALA A 137 -0.66 25.26 9.88
C ALA A 137 -1.27 25.66 8.54
N THR A 138 -1.72 24.67 7.79
CA THR A 138 -2.43 24.87 6.51
C THR A 138 -3.71 24.08 6.53
N ALA A 139 -4.79 24.67 6.03
CA ALA A 139 -6.08 24.01 5.90
C ALA A 139 -6.79 24.47 4.63
N GLY A 140 -7.65 23.61 4.10
CA GLY A 140 -8.56 23.90 3.00
C GLY A 140 -9.89 23.21 3.23
N SER A 141 -11.01 23.92 2.98
CA SER A 141 -12.37 23.38 3.04
C SER A 141 -13.36 24.48 2.59
N PRO A 142 -14.28 24.19 1.68
CA PRO A 142 -14.23 23.07 0.73
C PRO A 142 -13.19 23.31 -0.38
N ASP A 143 -12.65 22.21 -0.93
CA ASP A 143 -11.65 22.27 -2.00
C ASP A 143 -11.92 21.13 -3.01
N THR A 144 -11.27 21.19 -4.17
CA THR A 144 -11.37 20.18 -5.25
C THR A 144 -10.31 19.09 -5.15
N TYR A 145 -9.40 19.18 -4.18
CA TYR A 145 -8.35 18.20 -3.87
C TYR A 145 -7.86 18.37 -2.42
N MET A 146 -7.14 17.39 -1.89
CA MET A 146 -6.37 17.57 -0.66
C MET A 146 -4.95 18.01 -0.99
N ARG A 147 -4.49 19.10 -0.42
CA ARG A 147 -3.08 19.46 -0.45
C ARG A 147 -2.35 18.69 0.63
N LEU A 148 -1.35 17.88 0.23
CA LEU A 148 -0.55 17.09 1.16
C LEU A 148 0.75 17.80 1.58
N SER A 149 1.27 18.66 0.72
CA SER A 149 2.46 19.48 0.98
C SER A 149 2.36 20.85 0.32
N SER A 150 3.20 21.77 0.75
CA SER A 150 3.30 23.10 0.13
C SER A 150 4.15 23.04 -1.14
N SER A 151 5.40 22.75 -1.02
CA SER A 151 6.40 22.85 -2.06
C SER A 151 7.40 21.71 -1.91
N VAL A 152 7.67 21.01 -2.98
CA VAL A 152 8.62 19.89 -3.04
C VAL A 152 9.63 20.23 -4.12
N GLY A 153 10.92 20.06 -3.81
CA GLY A 153 11.99 20.31 -4.76
C GLY A 153 12.24 19.14 -5.71
N ASN A 154 12.89 19.42 -6.84
CA ASN A 154 13.18 18.45 -7.90
C ASN A 154 14.66 18.14 -8.10
N HIS A 155 15.55 18.66 -7.29
CA HIS A 155 16.97 18.31 -7.34
C HIS A 155 17.23 16.89 -6.82
N ALA A 156 18.40 16.32 -7.15
CA ALA A 156 18.73 14.92 -6.84
C ALA A 156 18.65 14.55 -5.35
N SER A 157 18.77 15.54 -4.45
CA SER A 157 18.64 15.34 -2.99
C SER A 157 17.29 15.81 -2.44
N GLU A 158 16.37 16.22 -3.28
CA GLU A 158 15.07 16.77 -2.93
C GLU A 158 13.95 15.77 -3.26
N GLY A 159 12.77 16.02 -2.77
CA GLY A 159 11.61 15.17 -2.93
C GLY A 159 10.81 15.06 -1.63
N ILE A 160 9.80 14.22 -1.64
CA ILE A 160 8.95 13.93 -0.50
C ILE A 160 8.87 12.42 -0.24
N PHE A 161 9.24 12.01 0.97
CA PHE A 161 8.91 10.70 1.50
C PHE A 161 7.60 10.82 2.28
N ILE A 162 6.60 10.06 1.91
CA ILE A 162 5.27 10.11 2.50
C ILE A 162 4.78 8.72 2.90
N THR A 163 4.19 8.63 4.07
CA THR A 163 3.40 7.49 4.53
C THR A 163 1.98 7.92 4.75
N MET A 164 1.02 7.13 4.26
CA MET A 164 -0.39 7.48 4.33
C MET A 164 -1.22 6.26 4.73
N ARG A 165 -2.28 6.52 5.48
CA ARG A 165 -3.40 5.59 5.64
C ARG A 165 -4.64 6.21 5.02
N ILE A 166 -5.27 5.47 4.12
CA ILE A 166 -6.40 5.91 3.31
C ILE A 166 -7.55 4.94 3.59
N SER A 167 -8.72 5.44 3.94
CA SER A 167 -9.94 4.64 3.95
C SER A 167 -10.83 5.01 2.77
N LEU A 168 -11.44 4.00 2.14
CA LEU A 168 -12.34 4.17 1.01
C LEU A 168 -13.74 3.66 1.37
N ALA A 169 -14.76 4.44 1.02
CA ALA A 169 -16.16 4.06 1.22
C ALA A 169 -16.60 3.04 0.17
N LYS A 170 -17.30 2.00 0.61
CA LYS A 170 -17.94 1.02 -0.25
C LYS A 170 -19.30 1.55 -0.76
N SER A 171 -19.69 1.15 -1.95
CA SER A 171 -20.97 1.58 -2.56
C SER A 171 -22.22 1.20 -1.78
N SER A 172 -22.16 0.12 -0.99
CA SER A 172 -23.26 -0.35 -0.13
C SER A 172 -23.26 0.27 1.28
N ASP A 173 -22.25 1.12 1.59
CA ASP A 173 -22.18 1.75 2.88
C ASP A 173 -23.29 2.81 3.02
N ASN A 174 -23.83 2.94 4.23
CA ASN A 174 -24.86 3.93 4.53
C ASN A 174 -24.35 5.34 4.21
N SER A 175 -25.23 6.21 3.74
CA SER A 175 -24.91 7.60 3.40
C SER A 175 -24.20 8.36 4.52
N SER A 176 -24.55 8.11 5.76
CA SER A 176 -23.87 8.72 6.92
C SER A 176 -22.46 8.19 7.13
N ALA A 177 -22.20 6.94 6.80
CA ALA A 177 -20.86 6.35 6.91
C ALA A 177 -19.89 6.87 5.85
N LYS A 178 -20.38 7.36 4.71
CA LYS A 178 -19.54 7.94 3.64
C LYS A 178 -18.73 9.14 4.10
N TYR A 179 -19.31 9.98 4.94
CA TYR A 179 -18.61 11.14 5.49
C TYR A 179 -17.43 10.78 6.40
N ILE A 180 -17.44 9.56 6.94
CA ILE A 180 -16.38 9.08 7.83
C ILE A 180 -15.42 8.15 7.11
N ALA A 181 -15.89 7.44 6.07
CA ALA A 181 -15.14 6.38 5.42
C ALA A 181 -14.05 6.86 4.46
N ASN A 182 -14.25 8.01 3.79
CA ASN A 182 -13.26 8.57 2.89
C ASN A 182 -12.31 9.50 3.64
N ASN A 183 -11.40 8.91 4.41
CA ASN A 183 -10.44 9.64 5.21
C ASN A 183 -9.00 9.35 4.80
N VAL A 184 -8.15 10.32 5.03
CA VAL A 184 -6.70 10.21 4.79
C VAL A 184 -5.97 10.78 5.99
N THR A 185 -4.98 10.06 6.48
CA THR A 185 -3.97 10.58 7.39
C THR A 185 -2.60 10.40 6.76
N TRP A 186 -1.70 11.35 6.93
CA TRP A 186 -0.36 11.24 6.37
C TRP A 186 0.71 11.86 7.25
N ASN A 187 1.91 11.32 7.10
CA ASN A 187 3.14 11.89 7.60
C ASN A 187 4.11 12.00 6.44
N ALA A 188 4.81 13.10 6.33
CA ALA A 188 5.77 13.28 5.27
C ALA A 188 7.03 14.01 5.76
N ASN A 189 8.15 13.65 5.13
CA ASN A 189 9.39 14.40 5.20
C ASN A 189 9.72 14.83 3.78
N LEU A 190 9.98 16.11 3.60
CA LEU A 190 10.31 16.65 2.28
C LEU A 190 11.50 17.60 2.34
N ARG A 191 12.15 17.75 1.19
CA ARG A 191 13.08 18.85 0.94
C ARG A 191 12.52 19.74 -0.16
N GLU A 192 12.63 21.01 0.10
CA GLU A 192 12.22 22.10 -0.78
C GLU A 192 13.44 22.70 -1.47
N GLN A 193 13.20 23.51 -2.50
CA GLN A 193 14.22 24.33 -3.13
C GLN A 193 15.03 25.10 -2.07
N GLY A 194 16.36 25.02 -2.16
CA GLY A 194 17.25 25.64 -1.18
C GLY A 194 17.58 24.77 0.02
N ASN A 195 17.25 23.47 -0.03
CA ASN A 195 17.65 22.45 0.94
C ASN A 195 16.95 22.53 2.32
N ASP A 196 15.83 23.25 2.43
CA ASP A 196 15.05 23.37 3.66
C ASP A 196 14.29 22.06 3.93
N ALA A 197 14.66 21.35 4.98
CA ALA A 197 13.99 20.13 5.39
C ALA A 197 12.70 20.44 6.16
N ARG A 198 11.64 19.71 5.86
CA ARG A 198 10.32 19.90 6.46
C ARG A 198 9.69 18.58 6.85
N MET A 199 8.97 18.60 7.96
CA MET A 199 8.11 17.51 8.42
C MET A 199 6.66 17.95 8.37
N ILE A 200 5.80 17.06 7.90
CA ILE A 200 4.35 17.30 7.78
C ILE A 200 3.60 16.19 8.51
N ASN A 201 2.59 16.57 9.29
CA ASN A 201 1.57 15.68 9.81
C ASN A 201 0.21 16.24 9.38
N GLY A 202 -0.58 15.45 8.69
CA GLY A 202 -1.84 15.92 8.15
C GLY A 202 -2.96 14.88 8.21
N GLN A 203 -4.16 15.40 8.07
CA GLN A 203 -5.38 14.62 7.92
C GLN A 203 -6.36 15.33 7.01
N GLY A 204 -7.21 14.56 6.38
CA GLY A 204 -8.26 15.09 5.53
C GLY A 204 -9.39 14.08 5.32
N HIS A 205 -10.51 14.58 4.85
CA HIS A 205 -11.65 13.76 4.48
C HIS A 205 -12.36 14.33 3.27
N PHE A 206 -13.09 13.47 2.61
CA PHE A 206 -13.96 13.81 1.49
C PHE A 206 -15.41 13.64 1.93
N PHE A 207 -16.21 14.69 1.84
CA PHE A 207 -17.54 14.76 2.42
C PHE A 207 -18.69 14.80 1.39
N ASP A 208 -18.43 14.51 0.11
CA ASP A 208 -19.50 14.28 -0.85
C ASP A 208 -20.18 12.93 -0.56
N GLY A 209 -21.39 12.98 -0.05
CA GLY A 209 -22.18 11.80 0.33
C GLY A 209 -22.67 10.95 -0.85
N THR A 210 -22.42 11.34 -2.09
CA THR A 210 -22.92 10.67 -3.30
C THR A 210 -21.84 9.91 -4.06
N THR A 211 -20.58 10.25 -3.86
CA THR A 211 -19.47 9.67 -4.62
C THR A 211 -18.82 8.52 -3.88
N TYR A 212 -18.66 7.39 -4.58
CA TYR A 212 -17.96 6.20 -4.08
C TYR A 212 -16.60 6.10 -4.72
N SER A 213 -15.58 6.09 -3.89
CA SER A 213 -14.21 5.99 -4.35
C SER A 213 -13.79 4.53 -4.49
N THR A 214 -13.18 4.19 -5.61
CA THR A 214 -12.59 2.88 -5.90
C THR A 214 -11.09 2.97 -6.13
N GLY A 215 -10.50 4.12 -5.81
CA GLY A 215 -9.09 4.39 -5.96
C GLY A 215 -8.69 5.75 -5.43
N PHE A 216 -7.44 6.06 -5.57
CA PHE A 216 -6.86 7.36 -5.24
C PHE A 216 -5.69 7.70 -6.17
N GLY A 217 -5.34 8.97 -6.23
CA GLY A 217 -4.26 9.43 -7.08
C GLY A 217 -3.53 10.65 -6.52
N PHE A 218 -2.36 10.87 -7.07
CA PHE A 218 -1.47 11.97 -6.72
C PHE A 218 -1.10 12.77 -7.97
N HIS A 219 -0.92 14.05 -7.77
CA HIS A 219 -0.47 14.98 -8.80
C HIS A 219 0.39 16.08 -8.16
N PHE A 220 1.47 16.46 -8.82
CA PHE A 220 2.22 17.65 -8.49
C PHE A 220 1.66 18.85 -9.28
N GLY A 221 1.40 19.99 -8.61
CA GLY A 221 0.88 21.17 -9.28
C GLY A 221 0.69 22.37 -8.34
#